data_22d81f51cf224777b5955e8b1623b1da
#
_entry.id   22d81f51cf224777b5955e8b1623b1da
#
_cell.length_a   1.000
_cell.length_b   1.000
_cell.length_c   1.000
_cell.angle_alpha   90.00
_cell.angle_beta   90.00
_cell.angle_gamma   90.00
#
_symmetry.space_group_name_H-M   'P 1'
#
loop_
_entity.id
_entity.type
_entity.pdbx_description
1 polymer ?
#
loop_
_entity_poly.entity_id
_entity_poly.type
_entity_poly.pdbx_seq_one_letter_code
_entity_poly.pdbx_strand_id
1 'polypeptide(L)'
;MRVKLPVKQCACACLLGMVASVNLATASGLQIAPVTLTLQATQNADGIWLSNAGENVLNAQVRVFRWSQSAYDDKLSPFQGLVISPPMLALAPGERQLIRVIRTSPPSAHAEDAYRLSIDELPPVKVEKNKLQFVLHYSVPVFIQPTSAAQTQAKLQWKLQQLDGKKFIEVSNQGNGHAQLSAATFISPDGTKKVITPGLLGYVLPGSTMRWIVSPSARNNHYGGKVEVTINGQKTVQDL
;
A
#
# COMPACT_ATOMS: atom_id res chain seq x y z
N MET A 1 -30.49 -26.26 -64.22
CA MET A 1 -29.11 -25.72 -64.02
C MET A 1 -28.96 -25.31 -62.56
N ARG A 2 -28.32 -26.12 -61.71
CA ARG A 2 -28.18 -25.85 -60.27
C ARG A 2 -26.74 -25.34 -60.05
N VAL A 3 -26.65 -24.06 -59.63
CA VAL A 3 -25.37 -23.43 -59.26
C VAL A 3 -25.06 -23.82 -57.82
N LYS A 4 -23.99 -24.58 -57.60
CA LYS A 4 -23.40 -24.88 -56.27
C LYS A 4 -22.47 -23.73 -55.91
N LEU A 5 -22.81 -22.88 -54.94
CA LEU A 5 -21.85 -21.94 -54.32
C LEU A 5 -20.92 -22.72 -53.40
N PRO A 6 -19.63 -22.41 -53.37
CA PRO A 6 -18.64 -23.11 -52.52
C PRO A 6 -18.74 -22.60 -51.06
N VAL A 7 -19.05 -23.52 -50.14
CA VAL A 7 -19.22 -23.32 -48.70
C VAL A 7 -17.92 -22.83 -48.03
N LYS A 8 -16.76 -22.82 -48.68
CA LYS A 8 -15.49 -22.40 -48.11
C LYS A 8 -15.27 -20.89 -47.95
N GLN A 9 -16.06 -20.05 -48.61
CA GLN A 9 -15.88 -18.61 -48.53
C GLN A 9 -16.66 -17.93 -47.37
N CYS A 10 -17.68 -18.59 -46.79
CA CYS A 10 -18.43 -18.05 -45.65
C CYS A 10 -17.71 -18.25 -44.31
N ALA A 11 -16.79 -19.22 -44.18
CA ALA A 11 -16.11 -19.46 -42.93
C ALA A 11 -15.00 -18.42 -42.57
N CYS A 12 -14.41 -17.79 -43.59
CA CYS A 12 -13.40 -16.73 -43.37
C CYS A 12 -14.02 -15.37 -42.96
N ALA A 13 -15.24 -15.07 -43.36
CA ALA A 13 -15.88 -13.80 -43.02
C ALA A 13 -16.38 -13.75 -41.55
N CYS A 14 -16.68 -14.91 -40.93
CA CYS A 14 -17.07 -14.98 -39.52
C CYS A 14 -15.90 -14.88 -38.53
N LEU A 15 -14.67 -15.26 -38.94
CA LEU A 15 -13.48 -15.13 -38.07
C LEU A 15 -12.94 -13.71 -38.00
N LEU A 16 -13.15 -12.84 -39.00
CA LEU A 16 -12.71 -11.44 -38.96
C LEU A 16 -13.63 -10.54 -38.11
N GLY A 17 -14.88 -10.95 -37.83
CA GLY A 17 -15.85 -10.17 -37.05
C GLY A 17 -15.67 -10.27 -35.53
N MET A 18 -14.86 -11.19 -35.00
CA MET A 18 -14.75 -11.49 -33.56
C MET A 18 -13.60 -10.76 -32.84
N VAL A 19 -12.80 -9.96 -33.57
CA VAL A 19 -11.61 -9.27 -33.01
C VAL A 19 -11.89 -7.82 -32.58
N ALA A 20 -13.10 -7.29 -32.80
CA ALA A 20 -13.38 -5.85 -32.67
C ALA A 20 -14.10 -5.41 -31.37
N SER A 21 -14.11 -6.23 -30.30
CA SER A 21 -14.74 -5.84 -29.02
C SER A 21 -13.76 -5.88 -27.86
N VAL A 22 -12.61 -5.21 -27.99
CA VAL A 22 -11.80 -4.88 -26.82
C VAL A 22 -12.46 -3.67 -26.15
N ASN A 23 -13.36 -3.93 -25.20
CA ASN A 23 -13.78 -2.88 -24.27
C ASN A 23 -12.57 -2.44 -23.47
N LEU A 24 -11.98 -1.30 -23.82
CA LEU A 24 -10.99 -0.61 -23.00
C LEU A 24 -11.70 -0.22 -21.70
N ALA A 25 -11.52 -1.00 -20.64
CA ALA A 25 -11.91 -0.57 -19.32
C ALA A 25 -11.02 0.63 -18.94
N THR A 26 -11.55 1.83 -18.99
CA THR A 26 -10.89 3.03 -18.47
C THR A 26 -10.91 2.93 -16.95
N ALA A 27 -9.77 2.58 -16.37
CA ALA A 27 -9.55 2.69 -14.92
C ALA A 27 -9.48 4.17 -14.53
N SER A 28 -9.78 4.50 -13.27
CA SER A 28 -9.55 5.83 -12.71
C SER A 28 -8.14 6.32 -13.04
N GLY A 29 -8.02 7.59 -13.43
CA GLY A 29 -6.80 8.15 -14.01
C GLY A 29 -5.73 8.58 -13.02
N LEU A 30 -6.02 8.65 -11.71
CA LEU A 30 -5.05 9.15 -10.72
C LEU A 30 -3.91 8.15 -10.50
N GLN A 31 -2.69 8.59 -10.74
CA GLN A 31 -1.46 7.86 -10.46
C GLN A 31 -0.56 8.68 -9.54
N ILE A 32 0.24 7.99 -8.72
CA ILE A 32 1.19 8.59 -7.78
C ILE A 32 2.58 7.98 -7.94
N ALA A 33 3.63 8.80 -7.79
CA ALA A 33 5.01 8.35 -7.77
C ALA A 33 5.90 9.35 -7.00
N PRO A 34 6.76 8.88 -6.08
CA PRO A 34 6.88 7.52 -5.56
C PRO A 34 5.73 7.12 -4.63
N VAL A 35 5.62 5.83 -4.28
CA VAL A 35 4.60 5.31 -3.35
C VAL A 35 5.06 5.30 -1.89
N THR A 36 6.24 5.81 -1.61
CA THR A 36 6.84 6.00 -0.27
C THR A 36 7.83 7.15 -0.35
N LEU A 37 7.87 8.03 0.66
CA LEU A 37 8.88 9.07 0.80
C LEU A 37 9.75 8.81 2.03
N THR A 38 11.06 9.08 1.92
CA THR A 38 11.99 9.06 3.05
C THR A 38 12.85 10.30 2.99
N LEU A 39 12.66 11.20 3.95
CA LEU A 39 13.48 12.40 4.11
C LEU A 39 14.65 12.12 5.06
N GLN A 40 15.85 12.48 4.64
CA GLN A 40 17.00 12.48 5.54
C GLN A 40 16.83 13.56 6.61
N ALA A 41 17.50 13.42 7.76
CA ALA A 41 17.44 14.41 8.85
C ALA A 41 17.83 15.83 8.39
N THR A 42 18.68 15.95 7.41
CA THR A 42 19.15 17.22 6.82
C THR A 42 18.22 17.79 5.74
N GLN A 43 17.27 16.98 5.23
CA GLN A 43 16.34 17.42 4.20
C GLN A 43 15.11 18.08 4.83
N ASN A 44 14.76 19.26 4.33
CA ASN A 44 13.57 19.98 4.76
C ASN A 44 12.35 19.75 3.87
N ALA A 45 12.55 19.22 2.67
CA ALA A 45 11.44 18.95 1.75
C ALA A 45 11.78 17.81 0.79
N ASP A 46 10.72 17.17 0.31
CA ASP A 46 10.70 16.23 -0.80
C ASP A 46 9.34 16.32 -1.50
N GLY A 47 9.05 15.48 -2.47
CA GLY A 47 7.78 15.55 -3.18
C GLY A 47 7.31 14.25 -3.79
N ILE A 48 6.02 14.24 -4.08
CA ILE A 48 5.34 13.16 -4.77
C ILE A 48 4.63 13.72 -6.00
N TRP A 49 4.78 13.04 -7.12
CA TRP A 49 4.07 13.39 -8.34
C TRP A 49 2.69 12.74 -8.35
N LEU A 50 1.68 13.56 -8.61
CA LEU A 50 0.36 13.11 -8.99
C LEU A 50 0.19 13.33 -10.48
N SER A 51 -0.35 12.35 -11.21
CA SER A 51 -0.62 12.44 -12.64
C SER A 51 -2.00 11.89 -12.97
N ASN A 52 -2.62 12.46 -13.99
CA ASN A 52 -3.89 12.03 -14.50
C ASN A 52 -3.68 11.28 -15.83
N ALA A 53 -3.81 9.95 -15.80
CA ALA A 53 -3.77 9.09 -16.99
C ALA A 53 -5.16 8.86 -17.61
N GLY A 54 -6.22 9.46 -17.06
CA GLY A 54 -7.59 9.38 -17.56
C GLY A 54 -7.90 10.42 -18.63
N GLU A 55 -9.12 10.39 -19.14
CA GLU A 55 -9.60 11.26 -20.23
C GLU A 55 -10.34 12.51 -19.73
N ASN A 56 -10.67 12.58 -18.44
CA ASN A 56 -11.42 13.68 -17.84
C ASN A 56 -10.57 14.42 -16.82
N VAL A 57 -10.93 15.70 -16.54
CA VAL A 57 -10.32 16.46 -15.44
C VAL A 57 -10.56 15.73 -14.12
N LEU A 58 -9.49 15.57 -13.35
CA LEU A 58 -9.47 14.91 -12.05
C LEU A 58 -9.17 15.96 -10.98
N ASN A 59 -9.96 15.98 -9.90
CA ASN A 59 -9.68 16.77 -8.72
C ASN A 59 -9.17 15.87 -7.60
N ALA A 60 -8.13 16.32 -6.89
CA ALA A 60 -7.56 15.59 -5.77
C ALA A 60 -7.33 16.49 -4.56
N GLN A 61 -7.46 15.90 -3.37
CA GLN A 61 -7.10 16.51 -2.09
C GLN A 61 -5.96 15.71 -1.46
N VAL A 62 -4.96 16.41 -0.92
CA VAL A 62 -3.84 15.79 -0.20
C VAL A 62 -3.83 16.30 1.23
N ARG A 63 -3.79 15.38 2.19
CA ARG A 63 -3.73 15.65 3.63
C ARG A 63 -2.59 14.87 4.24
N VAL A 64 -2.00 15.39 5.32
CA VAL A 64 -0.94 14.70 6.06
C VAL A 64 -1.39 14.42 7.49
N PHE A 65 -1.01 13.25 7.99
CA PHE A 65 -1.28 12.82 9.36
C PHE A 65 -0.01 12.26 10.01
N ARG A 66 0.16 12.51 11.28
CA ARG A 66 1.12 11.74 12.06
C ARG A 66 0.63 10.31 12.18
N TRP A 67 1.54 9.36 11.94
CA TRP A 67 1.26 7.95 12.02
C TRP A 67 1.93 7.34 13.24
N SER A 68 1.16 6.71 14.09
CA SER A 68 1.60 5.93 15.24
C SER A 68 0.87 4.60 15.29
N GLN A 69 1.31 3.70 16.14
CA GLN A 69 0.68 2.40 16.32
C GLN A 69 0.45 2.16 17.81
N SER A 70 -0.74 1.73 18.19
CA SER A 70 -1.09 1.35 19.56
C SER A 70 -2.25 0.36 19.55
N ALA A 71 -2.27 -0.53 20.54
CA ALA A 71 -3.28 -1.59 20.66
C ALA A 71 -3.42 -2.43 19.37
N TYR A 72 -2.28 -2.71 18.71
CA TYR A 72 -2.15 -3.47 17.45
C TYR A 72 -2.84 -2.84 16.23
N ASP A 73 -3.00 -1.51 16.25
CA ASP A 73 -3.71 -0.79 15.20
C ASP A 73 -2.99 0.51 14.82
N ASP A 74 -3.16 0.93 13.56
CA ASP A 74 -2.64 2.19 13.06
C ASP A 74 -3.48 3.35 13.59
N LYS A 75 -2.82 4.41 14.05
CA LYS A 75 -3.44 5.65 14.51
C LYS A 75 -2.95 6.81 13.67
N LEU A 76 -3.87 7.52 13.07
CA LEU A 76 -3.60 8.75 12.31
C LEU A 76 -4.15 9.94 13.08
N SER A 77 -3.29 10.92 13.35
CA SER A 77 -3.68 12.15 14.04
C SER A 77 -3.23 13.38 13.24
N PRO A 78 -4.01 14.49 13.28
CA PRO A 78 -3.59 15.75 12.68
C PRO A 78 -2.23 16.19 13.24
N PHE A 79 -1.37 16.72 12.40
CA PHE A 79 -0.03 17.17 12.80
C PHE A 79 0.42 18.36 11.94
N GLN A 80 1.09 19.33 12.58
CA GLN A 80 1.51 20.58 11.95
C GLN A 80 3.00 20.60 11.57
N GLY A 81 3.77 19.56 11.89
CA GLY A 81 5.21 19.47 11.60
C GLY A 81 5.57 19.10 10.15
N LEU A 82 4.57 18.74 9.35
CA LEU A 82 4.67 18.60 7.89
C LEU A 82 3.58 19.43 7.22
N VAL A 83 3.94 20.13 6.15
CA VAL A 83 3.03 20.93 5.32
C VAL A 83 3.04 20.38 3.89
N ILE A 84 1.87 20.35 3.29
CA ILE A 84 1.64 19.88 1.92
C ILE A 84 1.33 21.08 1.02
N SER A 85 1.94 21.15 -0.16
CA SER A 85 1.69 22.23 -1.12
C SER A 85 1.76 21.74 -2.57
N PRO A 86 0.69 21.92 -3.37
CA PRO A 86 -0.65 22.38 -2.99
C PRO A 86 -1.45 21.27 -2.28
N PRO A 87 -2.39 21.62 -1.36
CA PRO A 87 -3.24 20.63 -0.67
C PRO A 87 -4.45 20.19 -1.52
N MET A 88 -4.80 20.96 -2.55
CA MET A 88 -5.85 20.65 -3.51
C MET A 88 -5.38 21.00 -4.91
N LEU A 89 -5.77 20.20 -5.88
CA LEU A 89 -5.38 20.38 -7.28
C LEU A 89 -6.43 19.82 -8.23
N ALA A 90 -6.44 20.37 -9.45
CA ALA A 90 -7.16 19.83 -10.59
C ALA A 90 -6.12 19.47 -11.67
N LEU A 91 -6.22 18.25 -12.21
CA LEU A 91 -5.32 17.75 -13.26
C LEU A 91 -6.12 17.52 -14.53
N ALA A 92 -5.76 18.18 -15.61
CA ALA A 92 -6.25 17.89 -16.94
C ALA A 92 -5.75 16.49 -17.40
N PRO A 93 -6.38 15.87 -18.42
CA PRO A 93 -5.87 14.64 -19.02
C PRO A 93 -4.38 14.74 -19.41
N GLY A 94 -3.56 13.77 -18.97
CA GLY A 94 -2.12 13.75 -19.21
C GLY A 94 -1.30 14.70 -18.34
N GLU A 95 -1.92 15.56 -17.54
CA GLU A 95 -1.22 16.49 -16.66
C GLU A 95 -0.63 15.80 -15.44
N ARG A 96 0.47 16.36 -14.95
CA ARG A 96 1.09 15.95 -13.68
C ARG A 96 1.48 17.17 -12.85
N GLN A 97 1.33 17.05 -11.53
CA GLN A 97 1.66 18.08 -10.55
C GLN A 97 2.54 17.51 -9.44
N LEU A 98 3.59 18.21 -9.08
CA LEU A 98 4.40 17.91 -7.90
C LEU A 98 3.69 18.43 -6.65
N ILE A 99 3.46 17.52 -5.69
CA ILE A 99 3.03 17.84 -4.34
C ILE A 99 4.27 17.86 -3.46
N ARG A 100 4.60 19.03 -2.92
CA ARG A 100 5.71 19.19 -1.99
C ARG A 100 5.30 18.77 -0.59
N VAL A 101 6.16 18.00 0.06
CA VAL A 101 6.06 17.63 1.47
C VAL A 101 7.18 18.38 2.19
N ILE A 102 6.81 19.38 2.99
CA ILE A 102 7.75 20.33 3.61
C ILE A 102 7.74 20.10 5.11
N ARG A 103 8.90 19.79 5.66
CA ARG A 103 9.10 19.63 7.10
C ARG A 103 9.27 20.99 7.75
N THR A 104 8.47 21.28 8.76
CA THR A 104 8.44 22.54 9.51
C THR A 104 8.90 22.40 10.96
N SER A 105 9.09 21.15 11.44
CA SER A 105 9.62 20.84 12.76
C SER A 105 10.94 20.06 12.67
N PRO A 106 11.83 20.15 13.67
CA PRO A 106 13.02 19.30 13.75
C PRO A 106 12.63 17.81 13.71
N PRO A 107 13.47 16.93 13.10
CA PRO A 107 13.25 15.49 13.18
C PRO A 107 13.54 14.99 14.60
N SER A 108 13.01 13.82 14.93
CA SER A 108 13.34 13.11 16.17
C SER A 108 14.85 12.87 16.29
N ALA A 109 15.34 12.84 17.53
CA ALA A 109 16.76 12.57 17.78
C ALA A 109 17.14 11.10 17.56
N HIS A 110 16.28 10.16 17.95
CA HIS A 110 16.70 8.76 18.15
C HIS A 110 15.99 7.75 17.25
N ALA A 111 14.77 8.01 16.87
CA ALA A 111 13.97 7.10 16.06
C ALA A 111 13.33 7.83 14.87
N GLU A 112 13.04 7.10 13.84
CA GLU A 112 12.34 7.55 12.65
C GLU A 112 10.96 8.08 13.00
N ASP A 113 10.60 9.24 12.47
CA ASP A 113 9.23 9.76 12.53
C ASP A 113 8.41 9.23 11.36
N ALA A 114 7.20 8.81 11.61
CA ALA A 114 6.30 8.25 10.59
C ALA A 114 5.05 9.12 10.39
N TYR A 115 4.67 9.28 9.11
CA TYR A 115 3.49 10.01 8.67
C TYR A 115 2.79 9.28 7.54
N ARG A 116 1.53 9.65 7.28
CA ARG A 116 0.75 9.21 6.12
C ARG A 116 0.24 10.40 5.34
N LEU A 117 0.45 10.38 4.02
CA LEU A 117 -0.30 11.23 3.12
C LEU A 117 -1.58 10.50 2.72
N SER A 118 -2.72 11.14 2.95
CA SER A 118 -4.00 10.73 2.40
C SER A 118 -4.21 11.52 1.11
N ILE A 119 -4.28 10.84 -0.01
CA ILE A 119 -4.52 11.43 -1.33
C ILE A 119 -5.86 10.91 -1.80
N ASP A 120 -6.83 11.79 -1.84
CA ASP A 120 -8.22 11.48 -2.15
C ASP A 120 -8.58 12.07 -3.50
N GLU A 121 -8.95 11.22 -4.45
CA GLU A 121 -9.65 11.66 -5.65
C GLU A 121 -11.04 12.15 -5.27
N LEU A 122 -11.40 13.34 -5.70
CA LEU A 122 -12.70 13.92 -5.41
C LEU A 122 -13.71 13.54 -6.52
N PRO A 123 -14.95 13.17 -6.14
CA PRO A 123 -15.96 12.85 -7.14
C PRO A 123 -16.25 14.06 -8.02
N PRO A 124 -16.53 13.88 -9.32
CA PRO A 124 -16.93 14.97 -10.20
C PRO A 124 -18.25 15.60 -9.75
N VAL A 125 -18.38 16.88 -10.02
CA VAL A 125 -19.57 17.67 -9.63
C VAL A 125 -20.87 17.13 -10.29
N LYS A 126 -20.75 16.52 -11.47
CA LYS A 126 -21.88 15.92 -12.19
C LYS A 126 -21.78 14.40 -12.15
N VAL A 127 -22.68 13.77 -11.44
CA VAL A 127 -22.83 12.31 -11.44
C VAL A 127 -23.79 11.92 -12.55
N GLU A 128 -23.35 11.10 -13.49
CA GLU A 128 -24.23 10.54 -14.52
C GLU A 128 -25.13 9.46 -13.92
N LYS A 129 -26.45 9.56 -14.17
CA LYS A 129 -27.39 8.54 -13.71
C LYS A 129 -27.07 7.19 -14.38
N ASN A 130 -27.11 6.11 -13.62
CA ASN A 130 -26.86 4.72 -14.05
C ASN A 130 -25.41 4.39 -14.45
N LYS A 131 -24.41 5.18 -14.03
CA LYS A 131 -23.00 4.81 -14.14
C LYS A 131 -22.39 4.58 -12.75
N LEU A 132 -21.60 3.50 -12.62
CA LEU A 132 -20.79 3.24 -11.45
C LEU A 132 -19.52 4.11 -11.54
N GLN A 133 -19.25 4.85 -10.47
CA GLN A 133 -18.08 5.69 -10.39
C GLN A 133 -17.15 5.20 -9.27
N PHE A 134 -15.90 4.99 -9.60
CA PHE A 134 -14.84 4.70 -8.64
C PHE A 134 -14.02 5.97 -8.41
N VAL A 135 -13.73 6.26 -7.15
CA VAL A 135 -12.77 7.27 -6.73
C VAL A 135 -11.63 6.58 -6.00
N LEU A 136 -10.39 7.02 -6.25
CA LEU A 136 -9.21 6.42 -5.65
C LEU A 136 -8.84 7.13 -4.35
N HIS A 137 -8.40 6.33 -3.38
CA HIS A 137 -7.77 6.77 -2.16
C HIS A 137 -6.40 6.12 -2.02
N TYR A 138 -5.36 6.93 -1.88
CA TYR A 138 -4.01 6.46 -1.60
C TYR A 138 -3.58 6.85 -0.19
N SER A 139 -2.96 5.91 0.52
CA SER A 139 -2.31 6.14 1.81
C SER A 139 -0.80 5.91 1.64
N VAL A 140 -0.05 7.00 1.48
CA VAL A 140 1.39 6.96 1.19
C VAL A 140 2.18 7.19 2.47
N PRO A 141 3.06 6.26 2.87
CA PRO A 141 3.94 6.45 4.01
C PRO A 141 5.01 7.50 3.70
N VAL A 142 5.28 8.34 4.72
CA VAL A 142 6.39 9.29 4.73
C VAL A 142 7.18 9.07 6.01
N PHE A 143 8.47 8.85 5.85
CA PHE A 143 9.39 8.62 6.96
C PHE A 143 10.43 9.74 7.02
N ILE A 144 10.78 10.19 8.24
CA ILE A 144 11.84 11.17 8.46
C ILE A 144 12.91 10.52 9.33
N GLN A 145 14.14 10.49 8.81
CA GLN A 145 15.27 9.89 9.48
C GLN A 145 15.67 10.70 10.72
N PRO A 146 16.08 10.06 11.83
CA PRO A 146 16.52 10.73 13.05
C PRO A 146 17.87 11.41 12.86
N THR A 147 18.17 12.41 13.73
CA THR A 147 19.43 13.15 13.66
C THR A 147 20.64 12.38 14.17
N SER A 148 20.46 11.45 15.10
CA SER A 148 21.58 10.74 15.78
C SER A 148 21.98 9.42 15.13
N ALA A 149 21.25 8.92 14.13
CA ALA A 149 21.54 7.63 13.53
C ALA A 149 21.99 7.79 12.08
N ALA A 150 23.14 7.24 11.75
CA ALA A 150 23.62 7.17 10.37
C ALA A 150 22.69 6.29 9.49
N GLN A 151 22.09 5.26 10.08
CA GLN A 151 21.10 4.39 9.44
C GLN A 151 20.06 3.94 10.46
N THR A 152 18.80 3.91 10.04
CA THR A 152 17.72 3.33 10.83
C THR A 152 17.61 1.84 10.55
N GLN A 153 17.33 1.06 11.59
CA GLN A 153 17.17 -0.39 11.50
C GLN A 153 15.96 -0.85 12.31
N ALA A 154 15.18 -1.75 11.72
CA ALA A 154 14.19 -2.50 12.46
C ALA A 154 14.87 -3.64 13.25
N LYS A 155 14.45 -3.84 14.51
CA LYS A 155 14.85 -4.98 15.35
C LYS A 155 13.60 -5.71 15.80
N LEU A 156 13.22 -6.73 15.04
CA LEU A 156 11.94 -7.40 15.21
C LEU A 156 12.05 -8.59 16.16
N GLN A 157 11.09 -8.69 17.06
CA GLN A 157 10.81 -9.87 17.87
C GLN A 157 9.48 -10.47 17.43
N TRP A 158 9.48 -11.77 17.18
CA TRP A 158 8.36 -12.53 16.67
C TRP A 158 7.82 -13.47 17.73
N LYS A 159 6.49 -13.56 17.84
CA LYS A 159 5.82 -14.48 18.74
C LYS A 159 4.56 -15.03 18.09
N LEU A 160 4.32 -16.32 18.30
CA LEU A 160 3.03 -16.93 18.00
C LEU A 160 2.17 -16.85 19.26
N GLN A 161 0.99 -16.25 19.15
CA GLN A 161 0.03 -16.15 20.24
C GLN A 161 -1.27 -16.89 19.88
N GLN A 162 -1.89 -17.46 20.89
CA GLN A 162 -3.23 -18.01 20.78
C GLN A 162 -4.17 -17.25 21.72
N LEU A 163 -5.23 -16.68 21.16
CA LEU A 163 -6.24 -15.94 21.90
C LEU A 163 -7.62 -16.27 21.31
N ASP A 164 -8.58 -16.61 22.15
CA ASP A 164 -9.96 -16.94 21.78
C ASP A 164 -10.06 -17.97 20.62
N GLY A 165 -9.22 -19.02 20.69
CA GLY A 165 -9.19 -20.07 19.68
C GLY A 165 -8.60 -19.67 18.34
N LYS A 166 -8.03 -18.46 18.21
CA LYS A 166 -7.37 -17.95 17.01
C LYS A 166 -5.86 -17.89 17.22
N LYS A 167 -5.10 -18.15 16.16
CA LYS A 167 -3.63 -17.98 16.17
C LYS A 167 -3.26 -16.66 15.54
N PHE A 168 -2.34 -15.93 16.20
CA PHE A 168 -1.80 -14.65 15.75
C PHE A 168 -0.28 -14.70 15.72
N ILE A 169 0.30 -14.07 14.71
CA ILE A 169 1.69 -13.64 14.75
C ILE A 169 1.71 -12.24 15.35
N GLU A 170 2.44 -12.07 16.44
CA GLU A 170 2.74 -10.78 17.04
C GLU A 170 4.18 -10.40 16.73
N VAL A 171 4.39 -9.15 16.31
CA VAL A 171 5.71 -8.61 15.94
C VAL A 171 5.94 -7.30 16.68
N SER A 172 6.97 -7.26 17.49
CA SER A 172 7.43 -6.05 18.18
C SER A 172 8.71 -5.52 17.54
N ASN A 173 8.79 -4.21 17.32
CA ASN A 173 9.97 -3.56 16.77
C ASN A 173 10.70 -2.75 17.85
N GLN A 174 11.86 -3.23 18.29
CA GLN A 174 12.75 -2.56 19.26
C GLN A 174 13.83 -1.72 18.57
N GLY A 175 13.79 -1.63 17.26
CA GLY A 175 14.70 -0.81 16.48
C GLY A 175 14.29 0.66 16.43
N ASN A 176 15.05 1.45 15.70
CA ASN A 176 14.83 2.87 15.48
C ASN A 176 14.30 3.20 14.07
N GLY A 177 14.12 2.21 13.20
CA GLY A 177 13.50 2.31 11.87
C GLY A 177 12.29 1.41 11.76
N HIS A 178 11.38 1.71 10.82
CA HIS A 178 10.21 0.90 10.54
C HIS A 178 10.55 -0.44 9.88
N ALA A 179 9.66 -1.40 10.00
CA ALA A 179 9.64 -2.61 9.19
C ALA A 179 8.38 -2.63 8.32
N GLN A 180 8.54 -2.75 7.00
CA GLN A 180 7.48 -3.12 6.08
C GLN A 180 7.48 -4.64 5.92
N LEU A 181 6.34 -5.29 6.19
CA LEU A 181 6.18 -6.73 6.11
C LEU A 181 5.28 -7.08 4.93
N SER A 182 5.70 -8.01 4.09
CA SER A 182 4.94 -8.46 2.92
C SER A 182 5.19 -9.93 2.60
N ALA A 183 4.36 -10.51 1.74
CA ALA A 183 4.48 -11.90 1.25
C ALA A 183 4.64 -12.92 2.40
N ALA A 184 3.78 -12.83 3.42
CA ALA A 184 3.92 -13.62 4.63
C ALA A 184 3.25 -15.01 4.51
N THR A 185 4.00 -16.06 4.86
CA THR A 185 3.55 -17.46 4.89
C THR A 185 3.94 -18.08 6.22
N PHE A 186 2.97 -18.60 6.96
CA PHE A 186 3.21 -19.38 8.16
C PHE A 186 3.57 -20.83 7.81
N ILE A 187 4.57 -21.38 8.48
CA ILE A 187 5.02 -22.77 8.37
C ILE A 187 4.84 -23.42 9.73
N SER A 188 3.94 -24.36 9.82
CA SER A 188 3.70 -25.14 11.03
C SER A 188 4.88 -26.08 11.32
N PRO A 189 5.04 -26.59 12.58
CA PRO A 189 6.11 -27.54 12.91
C PRO A 189 6.09 -28.83 12.09
N ASP A 190 4.94 -29.24 11.57
CA ASP A 190 4.76 -30.38 10.66
C ASP A 190 5.13 -30.08 9.20
N GLY A 191 5.61 -28.84 8.92
CA GLY A 191 5.96 -28.39 7.57
C GLY A 191 4.79 -27.87 6.73
N THR A 192 3.56 -27.89 7.25
CA THR A 192 2.40 -27.35 6.52
C THR A 192 2.52 -25.85 6.33
N LYS A 193 2.40 -25.40 5.09
CA LYS A 193 2.47 -23.97 4.72
C LYS A 193 1.09 -23.36 4.60
N LYS A 194 0.90 -22.19 5.20
CA LYS A 194 -0.30 -21.38 5.09
C LYS A 194 0.03 -19.95 4.71
N VAL A 195 -0.40 -19.51 3.54
CA VAL A 195 -0.26 -18.11 3.10
C VAL A 195 -1.14 -17.24 3.99
N ILE A 196 -0.54 -16.23 4.63
CA ILE A 196 -1.23 -15.18 5.38
C ILE A 196 -1.65 -14.09 4.40
N THR A 197 -0.70 -13.61 3.61
CA THR A 197 -0.94 -12.65 2.52
C THR A 197 0.15 -12.77 1.45
N PRO A 198 -0.19 -12.69 0.16
CA PRO A 198 0.80 -12.58 -0.91
C PRO A 198 1.33 -11.17 -1.10
N GLY A 199 0.61 -10.14 -0.60
CA GLY A 199 0.95 -8.72 -0.71
C GLY A 199 1.47 -8.12 0.58
N LEU A 200 1.18 -6.84 0.79
CA LEU A 200 1.52 -6.12 2.01
C LEU A 200 0.78 -6.72 3.20
N LEU A 201 1.52 -7.12 4.24
CA LEU A 201 0.97 -7.53 5.52
C LEU A 201 0.71 -6.30 6.42
N GLY A 202 1.65 -5.37 6.42
CA GLY A 202 1.59 -4.14 7.19
C GLY A 202 2.97 -3.60 7.53
N TYR A 203 2.98 -2.69 8.49
CA TYR A 203 4.21 -2.08 9.02
C TYR A 203 4.29 -2.29 10.53
N VAL A 204 5.52 -2.27 11.06
CA VAL A 204 5.79 -2.19 12.50
C VAL A 204 6.72 -1.00 12.71
N LEU A 205 6.19 0.07 13.29
CA LEU A 205 6.94 1.31 13.56
C LEU A 205 7.90 1.11 14.75
N PRO A 206 8.91 1.97 14.90
CA PRO A 206 9.80 1.94 16.07
C PRO A 206 9.03 1.96 17.39
N GLY A 207 9.38 1.06 18.32
CA GLY A 207 8.74 0.93 19.63
C GLY A 207 7.32 0.37 19.62
N SER A 208 6.81 -0.09 18.47
CA SER A 208 5.45 -0.58 18.32
C SER A 208 5.37 -2.08 18.29
N THR A 209 4.16 -2.60 18.55
CA THR A 209 3.82 -4.02 18.43
C THR A 209 2.54 -4.15 17.60
N MET A 210 2.59 -5.01 16.59
CA MET A 210 1.47 -5.32 15.72
C MET A 210 1.17 -6.81 15.73
N ARG A 211 -0.06 -7.21 15.37
CA ARG A 211 -0.41 -8.61 15.26
C ARG A 211 -1.33 -8.89 14.08
N TRP A 212 -1.18 -10.06 13.50
CA TRP A 212 -1.99 -10.52 12.37
C TRP A 212 -2.50 -11.93 12.61
N ILE A 213 -3.72 -12.18 12.16
CA ILE A 213 -4.33 -13.50 12.27
C ILE A 213 -3.68 -14.47 11.29
N VAL A 214 -3.24 -15.62 11.79
CA VAL A 214 -2.70 -16.71 10.97
C VAL A 214 -3.78 -17.68 10.58
N SER A 215 -4.65 -18.03 11.56
CA SER A 215 -5.74 -18.98 11.35
C SER A 215 -6.94 -18.62 12.22
N PRO A 216 -8.15 -18.58 11.65
CA PRO A 216 -9.36 -18.33 12.41
C PRO A 216 -9.78 -19.50 13.32
N SER A 217 -9.19 -20.68 13.15
CA SER A 217 -9.44 -21.84 14.05
C SER A 217 -8.13 -22.52 14.44
N ALA A 218 -7.88 -22.60 15.74
CA ALA A 218 -6.71 -23.27 16.31
C ALA A 218 -7.06 -24.72 16.69
N ARG A 219 -7.44 -25.55 15.73
CA ARG A 219 -7.76 -26.97 16.03
C ARG A 219 -6.53 -27.82 16.37
N ASN A 220 -5.33 -27.38 16.03
CA ASN A 220 -4.09 -28.11 16.33
C ASN A 220 -3.26 -27.30 17.34
N ASN A 221 -3.04 -27.90 18.51
CA ASN A 221 -2.25 -27.31 19.63
C ASN A 221 -0.73 -27.39 19.40
N HIS A 222 -0.26 -27.23 18.17
CA HIS A 222 1.18 -27.11 17.93
C HIS A 222 1.63 -25.69 18.30
N TYR A 223 2.46 -25.62 19.32
CA TYR A 223 3.18 -24.39 19.70
C TYR A 223 4.42 -24.26 18.81
N GLY A 224 4.73 -23.02 18.41
CA GLY A 224 5.86 -22.72 17.55
C GLY A 224 5.55 -22.83 16.06
N GLY A 225 6.59 -22.69 15.26
CA GLY A 225 6.55 -22.67 13.79
C GLY A 225 7.53 -21.62 13.26
N LYS A 226 7.41 -21.35 11.97
CA LYS A 226 8.22 -20.32 11.30
C LYS A 226 7.32 -19.42 10.47
N VAL A 227 7.77 -18.20 10.22
CA VAL A 227 7.17 -17.33 9.22
C VAL A 227 8.20 -17.01 8.15
N GLU A 228 7.87 -17.33 6.90
CA GLU A 228 8.58 -16.84 5.72
C GLU A 228 7.93 -15.50 5.35
N VAL A 229 8.72 -14.44 5.30
CA VAL A 229 8.23 -13.06 5.12
C VAL A 229 9.27 -12.20 4.41
N THR A 230 8.82 -11.21 3.67
CA THR A 230 9.68 -10.16 3.12
C THR A 230 9.65 -8.95 4.04
N ILE A 231 10.82 -8.55 4.57
CA ILE A 231 11.01 -7.41 5.46
C ILE A 231 11.83 -6.34 4.71
N ASN A 232 11.26 -5.15 4.51
CA ASN A 232 11.90 -4.05 3.78
C ASN A 232 12.51 -4.51 2.43
N GLY A 233 11.77 -5.35 1.69
CA GLY A 233 12.19 -5.90 0.40
C GLY A 233 13.11 -7.13 0.47
N GLN A 234 13.56 -7.57 1.64
CA GLN A 234 14.42 -8.74 1.82
C GLN A 234 13.64 -9.94 2.35
N LYS A 235 13.68 -11.05 1.63
CA LYS A 235 13.02 -12.29 2.04
C LYS A 235 13.82 -12.97 3.17
N THR A 236 13.12 -13.39 4.22
CA THR A 236 13.70 -14.02 5.41
C THR A 236 12.76 -15.07 6.00
N VAL A 237 13.29 -15.90 6.89
CA VAL A 237 12.51 -16.84 7.70
C VAL A 237 12.79 -16.54 9.17
N GLN A 238 11.73 -16.42 9.96
CA GLN A 238 11.78 -16.12 11.38
C GLN A 238 11.17 -17.28 12.16
N ASP A 239 11.79 -17.66 13.28
CA ASP A 239 11.22 -18.61 14.22
C ASP A 239 10.18 -17.91 15.12
N LEU A 240 9.13 -18.69 15.54
CA LEU A 240 7.98 -18.21 16.30
C LEU A 240 7.85 -18.93 17.65
#